data_fae6c1139ecc727db57e226c6d6c31e6
#
_entry.id   fae6c1139ecc727db57e226c6d6c31e6
#
_cell.length_a   1.000
_cell.length_b   1.000
_cell.length_c   1.000
_cell.angle_alpha   90.00
_cell.angle_beta   90.00
_cell.angle_gamma   90.00
#
_symmetry.space_group_name_H-M   'P 1'
#
loop_
_entity.id
_entity.type
_entity.pdbx_description
1 polymer ?
#
loop_
_entity_poly.entity_id
_entity_poly.type
_entity_poly.pdbx_seq_one_letter_code
_entity_poly.pdbx_strand_id
1 'polypeptide(L)'
;ALFNPGLPPRQQTVMGNSMLFVNPPDHTRLRGLVSRGFTPRRMQDLEAHVGHMADVIVDRMAADGDVDVMDALAFRLPVQVIGELVGVPPSDRDQFRTLVRASAAALEPGVTAEQVEDAEHATAIMDDYFRSLIERRRADLEHDLVSALIAARDGEDRLSEDEMVATLILLFAAGFETTTNL
;
A
#
# COMPACT_ATOMS: atom_id res chain seq x y z
N ALA A 1 -11.04 -8.64 19.46
CA ALA A 1 -10.84 -9.09 18.08
C ALA A 1 -11.72 -8.23 17.18
N LEU A 2 -11.10 -7.44 16.31
CA LEU A 2 -11.77 -6.66 15.25
C LEU A 2 -12.15 -7.55 14.03
N PHE A 3 -12.16 -8.85 14.23
CA PHE A 3 -12.46 -9.80 13.16
C PHE A 3 -13.97 -9.88 12.95
N ASN A 4 -14.45 -9.35 11.83
CA ASN A 4 -15.82 -9.58 11.37
C ASN A 4 -15.85 -10.92 10.63
N PRO A 5 -16.51 -11.99 11.15
CA PRO A 5 -16.57 -13.29 10.49
C PRO A 5 -17.35 -13.28 9.17
N GLY A 6 -17.99 -12.16 8.84
CA GLY A 6 -18.69 -11.96 7.57
C GLY A 6 -17.83 -11.42 6.44
N LEU A 7 -16.54 -11.15 6.68
CA LEU A 7 -15.64 -10.71 5.60
C LEU A 7 -15.31 -11.85 4.62
N PRO A 8 -15.12 -11.54 3.35
CA PRO A 8 -14.68 -12.49 2.33
C PRO A 8 -13.35 -13.17 2.68
N PRO A 9 -13.10 -14.41 2.18
CA PRO A 9 -11.94 -15.22 2.57
C PRO A 9 -10.57 -14.55 2.32
N ARG A 10 -10.37 -13.85 1.20
CA ARG A 10 -9.10 -13.16 0.93
C ARG A 10 -8.87 -11.98 1.85
N GLN A 11 -9.92 -11.21 2.12
CA GLN A 11 -9.83 -10.12 3.10
C GLN A 11 -9.51 -10.65 4.51
N GLN A 12 -10.12 -11.77 4.91
CA GLN A 12 -9.77 -12.41 6.19
C GLN A 12 -8.29 -12.80 6.23
N THR A 13 -7.76 -13.36 5.14
CA THR A 13 -6.33 -13.74 5.05
C THR A 13 -5.44 -12.51 5.15
N VAL A 14 -5.72 -11.46 4.38
CA VAL A 14 -4.94 -10.21 4.40
C VAL A 14 -4.98 -9.56 5.78
N MET A 15 -6.16 -9.46 6.39
CA MET A 15 -6.30 -8.87 7.73
C MET A 15 -5.61 -9.72 8.81
N GLY A 16 -5.68 -11.04 8.74
CA GLY A 16 -5.04 -11.95 9.69
C GLY A 16 -3.51 -11.90 9.66
N ASN A 17 -2.92 -11.48 8.53
CA ASN A 17 -1.48 -11.32 8.35
C ASN A 17 -1.01 -9.84 8.43
N SER A 18 -1.94 -8.90 8.63
CA SER A 18 -1.63 -7.47 8.70
C SER A 18 -1.34 -7.02 10.13
N MET A 19 -0.24 -6.28 10.31
CA MET A 19 0.12 -5.71 11.62
C MET A 19 -0.94 -4.76 12.19
N LEU A 20 -1.87 -4.25 11.35
CA LEU A 20 -2.96 -3.39 11.81
C LEU A 20 -3.99 -4.15 12.66
N PHE A 21 -4.19 -5.45 12.38
CA PHE A 21 -5.28 -6.25 12.96
C PHE A 21 -4.81 -7.33 13.95
N VAL A 22 -3.51 -7.52 14.11
CA VAL A 22 -2.94 -8.48 15.06
C VAL A 22 -2.44 -7.80 16.34
N ASN A 23 -2.35 -8.56 17.43
CA ASN A 23 -1.86 -8.09 18.72
C ASN A 23 -0.44 -8.60 19.01
N PRO A 24 0.28 -8.04 20.01
CA PRO A 24 1.51 -8.63 20.49
C PRO A 24 1.32 -10.12 20.91
N PRO A 25 2.29 -11.00 20.64
CA PRO A 25 3.64 -10.70 20.13
C PRO A 25 3.74 -10.46 18.60
N ASP A 26 2.77 -10.92 17.80
CA ASP A 26 2.82 -10.89 16.34
C ASP A 26 2.93 -9.47 15.80
N HIS A 27 2.13 -8.52 16.34
CA HIS A 27 2.25 -7.11 15.99
C HIS A 27 3.67 -6.58 16.18
N THR A 28 4.30 -6.88 17.33
CA THR A 28 5.64 -6.37 17.65
C THR A 28 6.68 -6.94 16.68
N ARG A 29 6.56 -8.22 16.34
CA ARG A 29 7.40 -8.90 15.35
C ARG A 29 7.26 -8.29 13.97
N LEU A 30 6.04 -8.22 13.44
CA LEU A 30 5.77 -7.67 12.10
C LEU A 30 6.24 -6.23 11.99
N ARG A 31 5.89 -5.37 12.95
CA ARG A 31 6.29 -3.97 12.98
C ARG A 31 7.82 -3.82 13.04
N GLY A 32 8.50 -4.66 13.80
CA GLY A 32 9.97 -4.67 13.88
C GLY A 32 10.62 -4.97 12.54
N LEU A 33 10.14 -6.00 11.83
CA LEU A 33 10.64 -6.38 10.50
C LEU A 33 10.34 -5.29 9.46
N VAL A 34 9.11 -4.79 9.41
CA VAL A 34 8.69 -3.73 8.47
C VAL A 34 9.47 -2.44 8.68
N SER A 35 9.70 -2.04 9.93
CA SER A 35 10.45 -0.81 10.26
C SER A 35 11.88 -0.80 9.72
N ARG A 36 12.50 -1.96 9.51
CA ARG A 36 13.83 -2.08 8.90
C ARG A 36 13.85 -1.65 7.42
N GLY A 37 12.70 -1.68 6.74
CA GLY A 37 12.54 -1.15 5.38
C GLY A 37 12.51 0.38 5.32
N PHE A 38 12.20 1.07 6.42
CA PHE A 38 12.08 2.53 6.49
C PHE A 38 13.36 3.16 7.07
N THR A 39 14.43 3.15 6.29
CA THR A 39 15.71 3.74 6.70
C THR A 39 15.72 5.26 6.48
N PRO A 40 16.48 6.04 7.31
CA PRO A 40 16.62 7.49 7.09
C PRO A 40 17.09 7.85 5.68
N ARG A 41 18.01 7.06 5.10
CA ARG A 41 18.51 7.28 3.74
C ARG A 41 17.37 7.15 2.71
N ARG A 42 16.56 6.08 2.80
CA ARG A 42 15.42 5.90 1.88
C ARG A 42 14.40 7.01 2.00
N MET A 43 14.17 7.52 3.21
CA MET A 43 13.27 8.65 3.43
C MET A 43 13.83 9.95 2.83
N GLN A 44 15.13 10.19 2.91
CA GLN A 44 15.78 11.35 2.29
C GLN A 44 15.74 11.25 0.74
N ASP A 45 16.00 10.07 0.18
CA ASP A 45 15.91 9.85 -1.25
C ASP A 45 14.47 10.09 -1.75
N LEU A 46 13.47 9.61 -1.00
CA LEU A 46 12.06 9.81 -1.31
C LEU A 46 11.66 11.29 -1.22
N GLU A 47 12.14 12.06 -0.24
CA GLU A 47 11.85 13.48 -0.07
C GLU A 47 12.19 14.29 -1.33
N ALA A 48 13.38 14.04 -1.91
CA ALA A 48 13.79 14.69 -3.15
C ALA A 48 12.86 14.37 -4.33
N HIS A 49 12.42 13.10 -4.44
CA HIS A 49 11.49 12.68 -5.50
C HIS A 49 10.08 13.25 -5.28
N VAL A 50 9.60 13.31 -4.05
CA VAL A 50 8.29 13.93 -3.72
C VAL A 50 8.25 15.39 -4.14
N GLY A 51 9.31 16.16 -3.85
CA GLY A 51 9.44 17.55 -4.30
C GLY A 51 9.29 17.67 -5.82
N HIS A 52 10.04 16.86 -6.57
CA HIS A 52 9.95 16.87 -8.04
C HIS A 52 8.56 16.44 -8.55
N MET A 53 7.94 15.42 -7.97
CA MET A 53 6.57 15.01 -8.34
C MET A 53 5.56 16.12 -8.11
N ALA A 54 5.68 16.82 -6.97
CA ALA A 54 4.81 17.94 -6.63
C ALA A 54 4.97 19.10 -7.64
N ASP A 55 6.21 19.46 -7.97
CA ASP A 55 6.50 20.50 -8.96
C ASP A 55 5.88 20.17 -10.33
N VAL A 56 6.07 18.93 -10.82
CA VAL A 56 5.49 18.48 -12.10
C VAL A 56 3.96 18.55 -12.09
N ILE A 57 3.32 18.19 -10.97
CA ILE A 57 1.87 18.24 -10.84
C ILE A 57 1.40 19.70 -10.84
N VAL A 58 2.05 20.59 -10.06
CA VAL A 58 1.69 22.01 -9.95
C VAL A 58 1.89 22.72 -11.27
N ASP A 59 2.98 22.48 -11.99
CA ASP A 59 3.22 23.04 -13.31
C ASP A 59 2.12 22.65 -14.32
N ARG A 60 1.66 21.40 -14.26
CA ARG A 60 0.56 20.91 -15.10
C ARG A 60 -0.77 21.58 -14.73
N MET A 61 -1.08 21.70 -13.42
CA MET A 61 -2.26 22.42 -12.95
C MET A 61 -2.26 23.88 -13.41
N ALA A 62 -1.10 24.54 -13.35
CA ALA A 62 -0.97 25.92 -13.82
C ALA A 62 -1.18 26.06 -15.35
N ALA A 63 -0.80 25.06 -16.13
CA ALA A 63 -0.99 25.05 -17.58
C ALA A 63 -2.45 24.75 -17.96
N ASP A 64 -3.14 23.88 -17.21
CA ASP A 64 -4.51 23.45 -17.47
C ASP A 64 -5.56 24.51 -17.02
N GLY A 65 -5.19 25.45 -16.14
CA GLY A 65 -6.05 26.53 -15.64
C GLY A 65 -6.98 26.07 -14.52
N ASP A 66 -8.30 26.09 -14.74
CA ASP A 66 -9.27 25.64 -13.74
C ASP A 66 -9.26 24.11 -13.63
N VAL A 67 -8.79 23.59 -12.50
CA VAL A 67 -8.66 22.15 -12.23
C VAL A 67 -9.31 21.78 -10.90
N ASP A 68 -9.79 20.54 -10.79
CA ASP A 68 -10.15 19.95 -9.51
C ASP A 68 -8.89 19.57 -8.74
N VAL A 69 -8.61 20.27 -7.64
CA VAL A 69 -7.43 20.04 -6.79
C VAL A 69 -7.42 18.64 -6.20
N MET A 70 -8.58 18.07 -5.90
CA MET A 70 -8.67 16.71 -5.38
C MET A 70 -8.15 15.71 -6.42
N ASP A 71 -8.58 15.81 -7.66
CA ASP A 71 -8.14 14.92 -8.73
C ASP A 71 -6.71 15.21 -9.21
N ALA A 72 -6.36 16.49 -9.34
CA ALA A 72 -5.07 16.89 -9.90
C ALA A 72 -3.90 16.69 -8.94
N LEU A 73 -4.09 16.90 -7.63
CA LEU A 73 -3.04 16.89 -6.63
C LEU A 73 -3.32 15.87 -5.50
N ALA A 74 -4.45 16.05 -4.77
CA ALA A 74 -4.67 15.34 -3.51
C ALA A 74 -4.76 13.81 -3.67
N PHE A 75 -5.31 13.32 -4.78
CA PHE A 75 -5.31 11.89 -5.12
C PHE A 75 -4.04 11.44 -5.84
N ARG A 76 -3.51 12.28 -6.72
CA ARG A 76 -2.41 11.87 -7.60
C ARG A 76 -1.08 11.76 -6.87
N LEU A 77 -0.72 12.77 -6.06
CA LEU A 77 0.57 12.81 -5.39
C LEU A 77 0.77 11.62 -4.42
N PRO A 78 -0.15 11.31 -3.49
CA PRO A 78 0.04 10.17 -2.58
C PRO A 78 0.20 8.83 -3.27
N VAL A 79 -0.58 8.57 -4.34
CA VAL A 79 -0.46 7.33 -5.13
C VAL A 79 0.91 7.22 -5.80
N GLN A 80 1.42 8.33 -6.34
CA GLN A 80 2.75 8.34 -6.94
C GLN A 80 3.84 8.10 -5.89
N VAL A 81 3.74 8.75 -4.73
CA VAL A 81 4.71 8.62 -3.64
C VAL A 81 4.74 7.21 -3.06
N ILE A 82 3.57 6.64 -2.73
CA ILE A 82 3.54 5.28 -2.17
C ILE A 82 3.94 4.24 -3.23
N GLY A 83 3.56 4.44 -4.48
CA GLY A 83 3.98 3.60 -5.60
C GLY A 83 5.49 3.61 -5.79
N GLU A 84 6.13 4.79 -5.73
CA GLU A 84 7.59 4.94 -5.78
C GLU A 84 8.27 4.19 -4.63
N LEU A 85 7.81 4.45 -3.40
CA LEU A 85 8.37 3.81 -2.20
C LEU A 85 8.31 2.29 -2.27
N VAL A 86 7.17 1.74 -2.68
CA VAL A 86 6.92 0.29 -2.75
C VAL A 86 7.65 -0.35 -3.92
N GLY A 87 7.86 0.38 -5.02
CA GLY A 87 8.45 -0.13 -6.26
C GLY A 87 7.41 -0.55 -7.29
N VAL A 88 6.19 0.04 -7.24
CA VAL A 88 5.16 -0.13 -8.25
C VAL A 88 5.49 0.74 -9.46
N PRO A 89 5.59 0.17 -10.69
CA PRO A 89 5.84 0.93 -11.90
C PRO A 89 4.83 2.07 -12.10
N PRO A 90 5.23 3.23 -12.63
CA PRO A 90 4.33 4.37 -12.85
C PRO A 90 3.07 4.03 -13.65
N SER A 91 3.18 3.14 -14.65
CA SER A 91 2.05 2.67 -15.48
C SER A 91 0.95 1.97 -14.69
N ASP A 92 1.30 1.38 -13.54
CA ASP A 92 0.41 0.52 -12.77
C ASP A 92 -0.20 1.24 -11.56
N ARG A 93 0.30 2.46 -11.22
CA ARG A 93 -0.07 3.15 -9.98
C ARG A 93 -1.53 3.62 -9.95
N ASP A 94 -2.06 4.09 -11.08
CA ASP A 94 -3.39 4.70 -11.12
C ASP A 94 -4.52 3.72 -10.79
N GLN A 95 -4.37 2.42 -11.10
CA GLN A 95 -5.37 1.41 -10.77
C GLN A 95 -5.56 1.23 -9.25
N PHE A 96 -4.50 1.45 -8.46
CA PHE A 96 -4.55 1.24 -7.00
C PHE A 96 -5.50 2.21 -6.30
N ARG A 97 -5.75 3.41 -6.86
CA ARG A 97 -6.75 4.33 -6.32
C ARG A 97 -8.12 3.67 -6.18
N THR A 98 -8.57 3.01 -7.25
CA THR A 98 -9.88 2.34 -7.26
C THR A 98 -9.88 1.09 -6.40
N LEU A 99 -8.81 0.29 -6.46
CA LEU A 99 -8.69 -0.95 -5.71
C LEU A 99 -8.66 -0.72 -4.20
N VAL A 100 -7.88 0.26 -3.73
CA VAL A 100 -7.80 0.60 -2.30
C VAL A 100 -9.15 1.08 -1.78
N ARG A 101 -9.83 1.99 -2.49
CA ARG A 101 -11.15 2.48 -2.08
C ARG A 101 -12.20 1.38 -2.02
N ALA A 102 -12.25 0.51 -3.02
CA ALA A 102 -13.17 -0.62 -3.03
C ALA A 102 -12.88 -1.59 -1.87
N SER A 103 -11.62 -1.93 -1.65
CA SER A 103 -11.21 -2.81 -0.55
C SER A 103 -11.53 -2.22 0.83
N ALA A 104 -11.35 -0.91 1.03
CA ALA A 104 -11.62 -0.22 2.28
C ALA A 104 -13.13 -0.13 2.60
N ALA A 105 -13.99 -0.03 1.58
CA ALA A 105 -15.43 0.10 1.74
C ALA A 105 -16.06 -1.06 2.55
N ALA A 106 -15.49 -2.26 2.49
CA ALA A 106 -15.98 -3.41 3.29
C ALA A 106 -15.76 -3.26 4.80
N LEU A 107 -14.94 -2.29 5.23
CA LEU A 107 -14.70 -2.02 6.66
C LEU A 107 -15.70 -1.00 7.23
N GLU A 108 -16.52 -0.38 6.41
CA GLU A 108 -17.48 0.63 6.84
C GLU A 108 -18.75 -0.01 7.43
N PRO A 109 -19.38 0.63 8.43
CA PRO A 109 -20.67 0.18 8.94
C PRO A 109 -21.77 0.28 7.87
N GLY A 110 -22.56 -0.77 7.72
CA GLY A 110 -23.71 -0.75 6.80
C GLY A 110 -23.36 -1.05 5.35
N VAL A 111 -22.18 -1.64 5.09
CA VAL A 111 -21.76 -2.09 3.76
C VAL A 111 -22.79 -3.01 3.11
N THR A 112 -23.05 -2.82 1.81
CA THR A 112 -23.94 -3.68 1.03
C THR A 112 -23.25 -4.96 0.57
N ALA A 113 -24.03 -5.98 0.17
CA ALA A 113 -23.47 -7.22 -0.37
C ALA A 113 -22.65 -6.98 -1.65
N GLU A 114 -23.07 -6.04 -2.50
CA GLU A 114 -22.34 -5.65 -3.71
C GLU A 114 -20.97 -5.02 -3.36
N GLN A 115 -20.94 -4.10 -2.38
CA GLN A 115 -19.68 -3.51 -1.90
C GLN A 115 -18.73 -4.54 -1.28
N VAL A 116 -19.26 -5.57 -0.63
CA VAL A 116 -18.45 -6.69 -0.10
C VAL A 116 -17.85 -7.51 -1.24
N GLU A 117 -18.60 -7.77 -2.32
CA GLU A 117 -18.11 -8.48 -3.50
C GLU A 117 -17.04 -7.66 -4.25
N ASP A 118 -17.27 -6.36 -4.44
CA ASP A 118 -16.30 -5.43 -5.03
C ASP A 118 -15.00 -5.38 -4.22
N ALA A 119 -15.11 -5.35 -2.89
CA ALA A 119 -13.95 -5.33 -2.00
C ALA A 119 -13.15 -6.63 -2.06
N GLU A 120 -13.80 -7.78 -2.15
CA GLU A 120 -13.12 -9.07 -2.35
C GLU A 120 -12.40 -9.11 -3.69
N HIS A 121 -13.06 -8.65 -4.75
CA HIS A 121 -12.44 -8.58 -6.08
C HIS A 121 -11.23 -7.65 -6.11
N ALA A 122 -11.34 -6.46 -5.53
CA ALA A 122 -10.25 -5.51 -5.43
C ALA A 122 -9.07 -6.06 -4.59
N THR A 123 -9.38 -6.71 -3.47
CA THR A 123 -8.36 -7.35 -2.62
C THR A 123 -7.67 -8.48 -3.37
N ALA A 124 -8.40 -9.29 -4.16
CA ALA A 124 -7.83 -10.34 -4.98
C ALA A 124 -6.83 -9.81 -6.02
N ILE A 125 -7.19 -8.72 -6.72
CA ILE A 125 -6.30 -8.09 -7.70
C ILE A 125 -5.02 -7.57 -7.02
N MET A 126 -5.14 -6.90 -5.86
CA MET A 126 -3.97 -6.41 -5.12
C MET A 126 -3.09 -7.54 -4.60
N ASP A 127 -3.68 -8.62 -4.07
CA ASP A 127 -2.95 -9.80 -3.59
C ASP A 127 -2.14 -10.43 -4.73
N ASP A 128 -2.77 -10.72 -5.86
CA ASP A 128 -2.12 -11.32 -7.04
C ASP A 128 -1.01 -10.40 -7.60
N TYR A 129 -1.25 -9.09 -7.65
CA TYR A 129 -0.26 -8.11 -8.09
C TYR A 129 0.97 -8.08 -7.18
N PHE A 130 0.79 -7.98 -5.86
CA PHE A 130 1.91 -7.90 -4.94
C PHE A 130 2.67 -9.22 -4.83
N ARG A 131 2.02 -10.38 -4.94
CA ARG A 131 2.72 -11.68 -5.07
C ARG A 131 3.63 -11.68 -6.29
N SER A 132 3.12 -11.26 -7.44
CA SER A 132 3.90 -11.17 -8.67
C SER A 132 5.08 -10.16 -8.53
N LEU A 133 4.86 -9.03 -7.86
CA LEU A 133 5.92 -8.05 -7.60
C LEU A 133 7.00 -8.62 -6.67
N ILE A 134 6.62 -9.30 -5.59
CA ILE A 134 7.54 -9.98 -4.67
C ILE A 134 8.36 -11.03 -5.40
N GLU A 135 7.74 -11.84 -6.26
CA GLU A 135 8.44 -12.86 -7.04
C GLU A 135 9.50 -12.24 -7.98
N ARG A 136 9.13 -11.18 -8.70
CA ARG A 136 10.09 -10.43 -9.55
C ARG A 136 11.25 -9.87 -8.73
N ARG A 137 10.98 -9.28 -7.57
CA ARG A 137 12.03 -8.71 -6.70
C ARG A 137 12.90 -9.76 -6.03
N ARG A 138 12.39 -10.98 -5.78
CA ARG A 138 13.23 -12.10 -5.32
C ARG A 138 14.25 -12.52 -6.37
N ALA A 139 13.89 -12.43 -7.67
CA ALA A 139 14.80 -12.72 -8.77
C ALA A 139 15.82 -11.60 -9.01
N ASP A 140 15.41 -10.34 -8.83
CA ASP A 140 16.24 -9.16 -9.04
C ASP A 140 15.86 -8.06 -8.04
N LEU A 141 16.68 -7.87 -7.00
CA LEU A 141 16.44 -6.88 -5.95
C LEU A 141 16.71 -5.47 -6.48
N GLU A 142 15.76 -4.57 -6.22
CA GLU A 142 15.87 -3.15 -6.58
C GLU A 142 15.97 -2.26 -5.33
N HIS A 143 16.10 -0.94 -5.55
CA HIS A 143 16.17 0.04 -4.46
C HIS A 143 14.78 0.48 -4.00
N ASP A 144 13.90 -0.48 -3.67
CA ASP A 144 12.52 -0.26 -3.23
C ASP A 144 12.21 -0.94 -1.88
N LEU A 145 11.02 -0.67 -1.36
CA LEU A 145 10.59 -1.22 -0.08
C LEU A 145 10.33 -2.73 -0.17
N VAL A 146 9.81 -3.24 -1.30
CA VAL A 146 9.59 -4.69 -1.48
C VAL A 146 10.90 -5.44 -1.34
N SER A 147 11.96 -4.98 -2.02
CA SER A 147 13.30 -5.57 -1.90
C SER A 147 13.85 -5.51 -0.48
N ALA A 148 13.60 -4.39 0.23
CA ALA A 148 14.01 -4.25 1.61
C ALA A 148 13.24 -5.18 2.56
N LEU A 149 11.94 -5.40 2.34
CA LEU A 149 11.13 -6.34 3.12
C LEU A 149 11.57 -7.79 2.88
N ILE A 150 11.91 -8.15 1.63
CA ILE A 150 12.48 -9.46 1.30
C ILE A 150 13.80 -9.70 2.06
N ALA A 151 14.64 -8.67 2.17
CA ALA A 151 15.93 -8.72 2.84
C ALA A 151 15.82 -8.59 4.38
N ALA A 152 14.68 -8.09 4.91
CA ALA A 152 14.51 -7.85 6.34
C ALA A 152 14.52 -9.15 7.14
N ARG A 153 15.39 -9.18 8.18
CA ARG A 153 15.53 -10.33 9.09
C ARG A 153 15.71 -9.85 10.51
N ASP A 154 15.26 -10.69 11.45
CA ASP A 154 15.55 -10.55 12.87
C ASP A 154 16.03 -11.91 13.40
N GLY A 155 17.34 -12.13 13.44
CA GLY A 155 17.91 -13.46 13.59
C GLY A 155 17.51 -14.36 12.42
N GLU A 156 16.79 -15.44 12.71
CA GLU A 156 16.23 -16.34 11.70
C GLU A 156 14.82 -15.94 11.23
N ASP A 157 14.18 -14.99 11.91
CA ASP A 157 12.83 -14.54 11.60
C ASP A 157 12.80 -13.62 10.34
N ARG A 158 11.71 -13.73 9.59
CA ARG A 158 11.43 -12.99 8.38
C ARG A 158 9.94 -12.92 8.14
N LEU A 159 9.50 -11.98 7.30
CA LEU A 159 8.12 -11.95 6.83
C LEU A 159 7.83 -13.16 5.93
N SER A 160 6.71 -13.83 6.18
CA SER A 160 6.13 -14.76 5.20
C SER A 160 5.64 -14.01 3.97
N GLU A 161 5.29 -14.72 2.91
CA GLU A 161 4.75 -14.08 1.70
C GLU A 161 3.41 -13.41 1.97
N ASP A 162 2.53 -14.06 2.73
CA ASP A 162 1.22 -13.49 3.10
C ASP A 162 1.38 -12.26 3.99
N GLU A 163 2.34 -12.24 4.90
CA GLU A 163 2.67 -11.07 5.72
C GLU A 163 3.25 -9.92 4.89
N MET A 164 4.07 -10.21 3.87
CA MET A 164 4.58 -9.21 2.94
C MET A 164 3.44 -8.59 2.12
N VAL A 165 2.58 -9.42 1.53
CA VAL A 165 1.42 -8.96 0.75
C VAL A 165 0.49 -8.12 1.62
N ALA A 166 0.13 -8.59 2.81
CA ALA A 166 -0.71 -7.84 3.75
C ALA A 166 -0.08 -6.50 4.15
N THR A 167 1.25 -6.48 4.34
CA THR A 167 2.00 -5.24 4.62
C THR A 167 1.94 -4.27 3.45
N LEU A 168 2.12 -4.73 2.21
CA LEU A 168 2.11 -3.87 1.03
C LEU A 168 0.72 -3.29 0.77
N ILE A 169 -0.35 -4.09 0.91
CA ILE A 169 -1.73 -3.62 0.82
C ILE A 169 -2.00 -2.57 1.91
N LEU A 170 -1.60 -2.84 3.16
CA LEU A 170 -1.76 -1.89 4.27
C LEU A 170 -1.03 -0.56 3.99
N LEU A 171 0.22 -0.62 3.55
CA LEU A 171 1.02 0.59 3.30
C LEU A 171 0.45 1.41 2.14
N PHE A 172 -0.04 0.76 1.10
CA PHE A 172 -0.70 1.45 0.00
C PHE A 172 -1.98 2.15 0.47
N ALA A 173 -2.83 1.45 1.23
CA ALA A 173 -4.06 2.02 1.77
C ALA A 173 -3.77 3.19 2.73
N ALA A 174 -2.85 2.99 3.68
CA ALA A 174 -2.50 4.01 4.67
C ALA A 174 -1.82 5.25 4.06
N GLY A 175 -0.94 5.05 3.08
CA GLY A 175 -0.22 6.14 2.42
C GLY A 175 -1.10 6.97 1.48
N PHE A 176 -2.10 6.34 0.86
CA PHE A 176 -3.00 7.00 -0.06
C PHE A 176 -4.16 7.70 0.65
N GLU A 177 -4.98 6.96 1.39
CA GLU A 177 -6.28 7.44 1.88
C GLU A 177 -6.15 8.52 2.95
N THR A 178 -5.23 8.34 3.88
CA THR A 178 -5.02 9.30 4.98
C THR A 178 -4.46 10.64 4.47
N THR A 179 -3.55 10.60 3.51
CA THR A 179 -2.94 11.83 2.95
C THR A 179 -3.90 12.57 2.02
N THR A 180 -4.74 11.85 1.28
CA THR A 180 -5.76 12.44 0.41
C THR A 180 -6.83 13.21 1.18
N ASN A 181 -7.16 12.76 2.41
CA ASN A 181 -8.23 13.34 3.23
C ASN A 181 -7.73 14.42 4.20
N LEU A 182 -6.46 14.84 4.12
CA LEU A 182 -5.91 15.98 4.85
C LEU A 182 -6.33 17.30 4.22
#